data_e68a93e9e817d6edf933488ced05c842
#
_entry.id   e68a93e9e817d6edf933488ced05c842
#
_cell.length_a   1.000
_cell.length_b   1.000
_cell.length_c   1.000
_cell.angle_alpha   90.00
_cell.angle_beta   90.00
_cell.angle_gamma   90.00
#
_symmetry.space_group_name_H-M   'P 1'
#
loop_
_entity.id
_entity.type
_entity.pdbx_description
1 polymer ?
#
loop_
_entity_poly.entity_id
_entity_poly.type
_entity_poly.pdbx_seq_one_letter_code
_entity_poly.pdbx_strand_id
1 'polypeptide(L)'
;MLDPQDSAYAQQSLYRRLGGYDTIAAFVHDLMPRLRSDAALAVYWKGISEDSAHRGDQLLIDFLCAAFEGPVYYAGRDMKLSHKGMGITEAEWAIFMAHVATALDSTGVAPREKAEFLQISDGLKWDIVEVPASAAR
;
A
#
# COMPACT_ATOMS: atom_id res chain seq x y z
N MET A 1 8.68 -27.26 17.49
CA MET A 1 9.09 -27.60 16.10
C MET A 1 7.96 -27.26 15.17
N LEU A 2 8.25 -26.54 14.09
CA LEU A 2 7.24 -26.19 13.11
C LEU A 2 6.87 -27.41 12.27
N ASP A 3 5.57 -27.53 11.96
CA ASP A 3 5.06 -28.50 11.00
C ASP A 3 5.71 -28.24 9.63
N PRO A 4 6.09 -29.27 8.85
CA PRO A 4 6.62 -29.08 7.50
C PRO A 4 5.72 -28.23 6.59
N GLN A 5 4.39 -28.32 6.75
CA GLN A 5 3.45 -27.50 5.99
C GLN A 5 3.57 -26.02 6.37
N ASP A 6 3.72 -25.71 7.65
CA ASP A 6 3.90 -24.33 8.11
C ASP A 6 5.20 -23.75 7.57
N SER A 7 6.28 -24.56 7.57
CA SER A 7 7.58 -24.14 7.04
C SER A 7 7.50 -23.87 5.53
N ALA A 8 6.84 -24.74 4.78
CA ALA A 8 6.65 -24.57 3.34
C ALA A 8 5.81 -23.32 3.04
N TYR A 9 4.75 -23.08 3.79
CA TYR A 9 3.91 -21.91 3.67
C TYR A 9 4.71 -20.62 3.95
N ALA A 10 5.52 -20.64 5.00
CA ALA A 10 6.33 -19.47 5.38
C ALA A 10 7.39 -19.13 4.31
N GLN A 11 7.80 -20.09 3.48
CA GLN A 11 8.76 -19.89 2.40
C GLN A 11 8.11 -19.35 1.12
N GLN A 12 6.78 -19.37 1.03
CA GLN A 12 6.09 -18.75 -0.09
C GLN A 12 6.22 -17.23 0.00
N SER A 13 6.20 -16.56 -1.15
CA SER A 13 6.20 -15.09 -1.19
C SER A 13 5.00 -14.52 -0.44
N LEU A 14 5.12 -13.31 0.06
CA LEU A 14 3.98 -12.61 0.65
C LEU A 14 2.82 -12.51 -0.36
N TYR A 15 3.14 -12.26 -1.63
CA TYR A 15 2.14 -12.24 -2.70
C TYR A 15 1.27 -13.50 -2.68
N ARG A 16 1.88 -14.67 -2.64
CA ARG A 16 1.14 -15.95 -2.64
C ARG A 16 0.36 -16.16 -1.34
N ARG A 17 0.96 -15.82 -0.21
CA ARG A 17 0.33 -15.97 1.11
C ARG A 17 -0.86 -15.04 1.28
N LEU A 18 -0.86 -13.88 0.63
CA LEU A 18 -1.99 -12.97 0.59
C LEU A 18 -3.16 -13.49 -0.25
N GLY A 19 -2.89 -14.35 -1.21
CA GLY A 19 -3.90 -14.88 -2.12
C GLY A 19 -3.73 -14.42 -3.57
N GLY A 20 -2.62 -13.79 -3.88
CA GLY A 20 -2.26 -13.39 -5.24
C GLY A 20 -2.90 -12.08 -5.69
N TYR A 21 -2.96 -11.93 -7.01
CA TYR A 21 -3.41 -10.68 -7.66
C TYR A 21 -4.80 -10.25 -7.21
N ASP A 22 -5.76 -11.18 -7.17
CA ASP A 22 -7.16 -10.83 -6.87
C ASP A 22 -7.32 -10.27 -5.46
N THR A 23 -6.58 -10.80 -4.49
CA THR A 23 -6.60 -10.28 -3.11
C THR A 23 -5.98 -8.89 -3.03
N ILE A 24 -4.86 -8.68 -3.72
CA ILE A 24 -4.21 -7.37 -3.75
C ILE A 24 -5.09 -6.34 -4.45
N ALA A 25 -5.74 -6.72 -5.55
CA ALA A 25 -6.69 -5.84 -6.25
C ALA A 25 -7.87 -5.49 -5.35
N ALA A 26 -8.43 -6.46 -4.64
CA ALA A 26 -9.52 -6.23 -3.70
C ALA A 26 -9.10 -5.26 -2.58
N PHE A 27 -7.89 -5.42 -2.08
CA PHE A 27 -7.32 -4.51 -1.07
C PHE A 27 -7.25 -3.08 -1.61
N VAL A 28 -6.69 -2.88 -2.80
CA VAL A 28 -6.57 -1.54 -3.40
C VAL A 28 -7.93 -0.92 -3.65
N HIS A 29 -8.89 -1.69 -4.14
CA HIS A 29 -10.25 -1.21 -4.39
C HIS A 29 -11.00 -0.86 -3.09
N ASP A 30 -10.63 -1.45 -1.96
CA ASP A 30 -11.17 -1.08 -0.65
C ASP A 30 -10.43 0.15 -0.08
N LEU A 31 -9.12 0.21 -0.26
CA LEU A 31 -8.28 1.27 0.29
C LEU A 31 -8.53 2.62 -0.38
N MET A 32 -8.52 2.68 -1.70
CA MET A 32 -8.48 3.95 -2.42
C MET A 32 -9.70 4.83 -2.17
N PRO A 33 -10.95 4.31 -2.11
CA PRO A 33 -12.08 5.15 -1.72
C PRO A 33 -11.94 5.73 -0.31
N ARG A 34 -11.36 5.00 0.63
CA ARG A 34 -11.11 5.49 1.99
C ARG A 34 -10.15 6.68 1.98
N LEU A 35 -9.07 6.59 1.18
CA LEU A 35 -8.08 7.66 1.08
C LEU A 35 -8.69 8.91 0.43
N ARG A 36 -9.40 8.73 -0.68
CA ARG A 36 -10.01 9.84 -1.42
C ARG A 36 -11.11 10.56 -0.64
N SER A 37 -11.76 9.85 0.30
CA SER A 37 -12.83 10.39 1.15
C SER A 37 -12.32 10.97 2.46
N ASP A 38 -11.06 10.75 2.80
CA ASP A 38 -10.47 11.28 4.04
C ASP A 38 -10.22 12.78 3.88
N ALA A 39 -10.72 13.59 4.83
CA ALA A 39 -10.62 15.04 4.76
C ALA A 39 -9.17 15.54 4.68
N ALA A 40 -8.24 14.83 5.31
CA ALA A 40 -6.83 15.21 5.31
C ALA A 40 -6.11 14.82 4.02
N LEU A 41 -6.57 13.77 3.33
CA LEU A 41 -5.88 13.21 2.17
C LEU A 41 -6.55 13.56 0.83
N ALA A 42 -7.82 13.92 0.84
CA ALA A 42 -8.61 14.14 -0.37
C ALA A 42 -7.99 15.16 -1.33
N VAL A 43 -7.24 16.12 -0.81
CA VAL A 43 -6.60 17.19 -1.61
C VAL A 43 -5.66 16.61 -2.68
N TYR A 44 -5.05 15.45 -2.43
CA TYR A 44 -4.11 14.85 -3.37
C TYR A 44 -4.79 14.29 -4.63
N TRP A 45 -6.09 14.13 -4.61
CA TRP A 45 -6.87 13.64 -5.77
C TRP A 45 -7.82 14.69 -6.32
N LYS A 46 -7.73 15.93 -5.85
CA LYS A 46 -8.59 17.02 -6.32
C LYS A 46 -8.38 17.27 -7.80
N GLY A 47 -9.47 17.25 -8.57
CA GLY A 47 -9.42 17.52 -10.01
C GLY A 47 -8.94 16.36 -10.87
N ILE A 48 -8.70 15.19 -10.29
CA ILE A 48 -8.28 14.01 -11.06
C ILE A 48 -9.48 13.40 -11.79
N SER A 49 -9.28 12.98 -13.03
CA SER A 49 -10.31 12.29 -13.80
C SER A 49 -10.49 10.84 -13.34
N GLU A 50 -11.65 10.25 -13.66
CA GLU A 50 -11.87 8.83 -13.39
C GLU A 50 -10.83 7.94 -14.06
N ASP A 51 -10.47 8.23 -15.31
CA ASP A 51 -9.46 7.46 -16.03
C ASP A 51 -8.10 7.52 -15.36
N SER A 52 -7.70 8.70 -14.88
CA SER A 52 -6.43 8.85 -14.15
C SER A 52 -6.48 8.13 -12.82
N ALA A 53 -7.62 8.16 -12.12
CA ALA A 53 -7.79 7.43 -10.87
C ALA A 53 -7.68 5.91 -11.10
N HIS A 54 -8.33 5.39 -12.15
CA HIS A 54 -8.23 3.96 -12.50
C HIS A 54 -6.80 3.54 -12.84
N ARG A 55 -6.08 4.37 -13.59
CA ARG A 55 -4.67 4.09 -13.92
C ARG A 55 -3.80 4.09 -12.66
N GLY A 56 -4.05 5.03 -11.75
CA GLY A 56 -3.35 5.09 -10.48
C GLY A 56 -3.60 3.87 -9.63
N ASP A 57 -4.84 3.42 -9.55
CA ASP A 57 -5.20 2.21 -8.82
C ASP A 57 -4.49 0.98 -9.42
N GLN A 58 -4.47 0.86 -10.74
CA GLN A 58 -3.80 -0.26 -11.41
C GLN A 58 -2.29 -0.22 -11.18
N LEU A 59 -1.68 0.96 -11.22
CA LEU A 59 -0.25 1.10 -10.92
C LEU A 59 0.06 0.68 -9.47
N LEU A 60 -0.81 1.01 -8.52
CA LEU A 60 -0.64 0.60 -7.14
C LEU A 60 -0.76 -0.92 -6.99
N ILE A 61 -1.74 -1.53 -7.66
CA ILE A 61 -1.89 -2.99 -7.67
C ILE A 61 -0.60 -3.64 -8.19
N ASP A 62 -0.10 -3.19 -9.32
CA ASP A 62 1.10 -3.75 -9.95
C ASP A 62 2.34 -3.54 -9.06
N PHE A 63 2.45 -2.36 -8.45
CA PHE A 63 3.55 -2.06 -7.52
C PHE A 63 3.56 -3.02 -6.34
N LEU A 64 2.40 -3.22 -5.70
CA LEU A 64 2.30 -4.10 -4.55
C LEU A 64 2.57 -5.55 -4.93
N CYS A 65 2.04 -6.00 -6.07
CA CYS A 65 2.32 -7.36 -6.55
C CYS A 65 3.83 -7.57 -6.73
N ALA A 66 4.52 -6.63 -7.36
CA ALA A 66 5.96 -6.71 -7.57
C ALA A 66 6.73 -6.62 -6.25
N ALA A 67 6.32 -5.70 -5.36
CA ALA A 67 6.97 -5.52 -4.06
C ALA A 67 6.87 -6.77 -3.17
N PHE A 68 5.79 -7.53 -3.32
CA PHE A 68 5.54 -8.76 -2.57
C PHE A 68 5.99 -10.03 -3.32
N GLU A 69 6.82 -9.84 -4.33
CA GLU A 69 7.45 -10.92 -5.12
C GLU A 69 6.48 -11.73 -5.96
N GLY A 70 5.41 -11.10 -6.45
CA GLY A 70 4.51 -11.71 -7.41
C GLY A 70 5.04 -11.65 -8.84
N PRO A 71 4.43 -12.40 -9.77
CA PRO A 71 4.87 -12.46 -11.17
C PRO A 71 4.33 -11.28 -11.99
N VAL A 72 4.52 -10.07 -11.50
CA VAL A 72 4.04 -8.83 -12.14
C VAL A 72 5.21 -7.87 -12.28
N TYR A 73 5.35 -7.29 -13.48
CA TYR A 73 6.34 -6.26 -13.73
C TYR A 73 5.72 -4.88 -13.50
N TYR A 74 6.34 -4.10 -12.61
CA TYR A 74 5.90 -2.74 -12.34
C TYR A 74 6.56 -1.79 -13.34
N ALA A 75 5.74 -1.15 -14.18
CA ALA A 75 6.21 -0.21 -15.20
C ALA A 75 6.14 1.26 -14.77
N GLY A 76 5.69 1.54 -13.56
CA GLY A 76 5.56 2.91 -13.03
C GLY A 76 6.87 3.47 -12.51
N ARG A 77 6.79 4.69 -11.96
CA ARG A 77 7.91 5.36 -11.32
C ARG A 77 8.14 4.81 -9.92
N ASP A 78 9.38 4.92 -9.40
CA ASP A 78 9.63 4.55 -8.01
C ASP A 78 8.84 5.48 -7.06
N MET A 79 8.69 5.07 -5.81
CA MET A 79 7.86 5.78 -4.83
C MET A 79 8.40 7.18 -4.54
N LYS A 80 9.70 7.33 -4.48
CA LYS A 80 10.31 8.64 -4.21
C LYS A 80 10.03 9.62 -5.34
N LEU A 81 10.22 9.19 -6.59
CA LEU A 81 9.99 10.03 -7.76
C LEU A 81 8.51 10.37 -7.94
N SER A 82 7.63 9.38 -7.77
CA SER A 82 6.19 9.56 -7.98
C SER A 82 5.54 10.48 -6.95
N HIS A 83 6.14 10.61 -5.75
CA HIS A 83 5.62 11.45 -4.68
C HIS A 83 6.42 12.74 -4.46
N LYS A 84 7.49 12.92 -5.22
CA LYS A 84 8.35 14.11 -5.09
C LYS A 84 7.55 15.39 -5.33
N GLY A 85 7.68 16.34 -4.43
CA GLY A 85 7.04 17.64 -4.53
C GLY A 85 5.61 17.70 -4.02
N MET A 86 5.04 16.57 -3.57
CA MET A 86 3.69 16.56 -3.01
C MET A 86 3.63 17.15 -1.60
N GLY A 87 4.75 17.19 -0.88
CA GLY A 87 4.81 17.73 0.47
C GLY A 87 4.08 16.89 1.51
N ILE A 88 4.02 15.57 1.30
CA ILE A 88 3.32 14.68 2.23
C ILE A 88 3.99 14.74 3.60
N THR A 89 3.17 14.94 4.65
CA THR A 89 3.63 15.06 6.02
C THR A 89 3.65 13.72 6.74
N GLU A 90 4.39 13.65 7.83
CA GLU A 90 4.39 12.46 8.70
C GLU A 90 3.01 12.18 9.28
N ALA A 91 2.25 13.22 9.63
CA ALA A 91 0.90 13.06 10.13
C ALA A 91 -0.03 12.43 9.08
N GLU A 92 0.10 12.86 7.83
CA GLU A 92 -0.65 12.28 6.70
C GLU A 92 -0.26 10.84 6.44
N TRP A 93 1.02 10.50 6.60
CA TRP A 93 1.48 9.12 6.50
C TRP A 93 0.82 8.23 7.56
N ALA A 94 0.71 8.71 8.80
CA ALA A 94 0.05 7.97 9.87
C ALA A 94 -1.43 7.71 9.55
N ILE A 95 -2.12 8.70 8.99
CA ILE A 95 -3.51 8.56 8.55
C ILE A 95 -3.62 7.51 7.43
N PHE A 96 -2.73 7.59 6.44
CA PHE A 96 -2.65 6.61 5.35
C PHE A 96 -2.45 5.19 5.89
N MET A 97 -1.49 5.00 6.79
CA MET A 97 -1.20 3.67 7.35
C MET A 97 -2.37 3.12 8.17
N ALA A 98 -3.14 3.97 8.84
CA ALA A 98 -4.36 3.55 9.53
C ALA A 98 -5.42 3.03 8.55
N HIS A 99 -5.57 3.67 7.41
CA HIS A 99 -6.49 3.20 6.36
C HIS A 99 -5.99 1.89 5.74
N VAL A 100 -4.67 1.74 5.56
CA VAL A 100 -4.10 0.48 5.07
C VAL A 100 -4.45 -0.66 6.01
N ALA A 101 -4.27 -0.47 7.32
CA ALA A 101 -4.59 -1.49 8.32
C ALA A 101 -6.08 -1.85 8.27
N THR A 102 -6.96 -0.85 8.18
CA THR A 102 -8.41 -1.07 8.09
C THR A 102 -8.78 -1.85 6.83
N ALA A 103 -8.18 -1.49 5.69
CA ALA A 103 -8.46 -2.17 4.42
C ALA A 103 -7.97 -3.63 4.44
N LEU A 104 -6.85 -3.90 5.08
CA LEU A 104 -6.35 -5.28 5.24
C LEU A 104 -7.33 -6.11 6.07
N ASP A 105 -7.87 -5.54 7.15
CA ASP A 105 -8.87 -6.21 7.96
C ASP A 105 -10.17 -6.44 7.19
N SER A 106 -10.61 -5.43 6.46
CA SER A 106 -11.85 -5.48 5.67
C SER A 106 -11.80 -6.53 4.57
N THR A 107 -10.62 -6.79 4.01
CA THR A 107 -10.45 -7.78 2.94
C THR A 107 -10.00 -9.15 3.47
N GLY A 108 -10.02 -9.34 4.80
CA GLY A 108 -9.82 -10.65 5.41
C GLY A 108 -8.38 -11.14 5.45
N VAL A 109 -7.40 -10.24 5.37
CA VAL A 109 -5.98 -10.61 5.43
C VAL A 109 -5.64 -11.08 6.85
N ALA A 110 -4.98 -12.25 6.94
CA ALA A 110 -4.63 -12.84 8.23
C ALA A 110 -3.61 -11.98 8.99
N PRO A 111 -3.61 -12.04 10.36
CA PRO A 111 -2.77 -11.17 11.17
C PRO A 111 -1.27 -11.21 10.83
N ARG A 112 -0.75 -12.38 10.49
CA ARG A 112 0.67 -12.55 10.13
C ARG A 112 1.01 -11.80 8.85
N GLU A 113 0.21 -11.97 7.81
CA GLU A 113 0.41 -11.32 6.51
C GLU A 113 0.14 -9.83 6.61
N LYS A 114 -0.82 -9.42 7.42
CA LYS A 114 -1.08 -8.01 7.73
C LYS A 114 0.16 -7.36 8.35
N ALA A 115 0.79 -8.01 9.34
CA ALA A 115 1.99 -7.47 9.99
C ALA A 115 3.14 -7.30 8.98
N GLU A 116 3.37 -8.29 8.11
CA GLU A 116 4.40 -8.19 7.08
C GLU A 116 4.10 -7.09 6.07
N PHE A 117 2.84 -6.98 5.64
CA PHE A 117 2.40 -5.94 4.71
C PHE A 117 2.68 -4.55 5.30
N LEU A 118 2.28 -4.33 6.54
CA LEU A 118 2.50 -3.05 7.22
C LEU A 118 3.98 -2.73 7.39
N GLN A 119 4.80 -3.73 7.70
CA GLN A 119 6.25 -3.56 7.86
C GLN A 119 6.91 -3.16 6.54
N ILE A 120 6.57 -3.82 5.44
CA ILE A 120 7.10 -3.51 4.11
C ILE A 120 6.65 -2.10 3.70
N SER A 121 5.37 -1.77 3.91
CA SER A 121 4.83 -0.45 3.60
C SER A 121 5.52 0.65 4.40
N ASP A 122 5.76 0.43 5.68
CA ASP A 122 6.44 1.40 6.53
C ASP A 122 7.88 1.65 6.09
N GLY A 123 8.51 0.65 5.47
CA GLY A 123 9.84 0.81 4.89
C GLY A 123 9.89 1.80 3.73
N LEU A 124 8.75 2.19 3.15
CA LEU A 124 8.66 3.18 2.09
C LEU A 124 8.41 4.60 2.60
N LYS A 125 8.24 4.76 3.91
CA LYS A 125 7.83 6.04 4.51
C LYS A 125 8.65 7.21 4.03
N TRP A 126 9.97 7.13 4.09
CA TRP A 126 10.83 8.27 3.78
C TRP A 126 11.08 8.47 2.28
N ASP A 127 10.63 7.54 1.44
CA ASP A 127 10.52 7.78 0.00
C ASP A 127 9.31 8.65 -0.33
N ILE A 128 8.29 8.62 0.51
CA ILE A 128 7.00 9.28 0.29
C ILE A 128 6.86 10.55 1.13
N VAL A 129 7.21 10.50 2.42
CA VAL A 129 7.10 11.64 3.34
C VAL A 129 8.23 12.63 3.08
N GLU A 130 7.86 13.89 2.85
CA GLU A 130 8.82 14.98 2.64
C GLU A 130 8.88 15.95 3.83
N VAL A 131 7.84 15.97 4.66
CA VAL A 131 7.76 16.90 5.80
C VAL A 131 7.68 16.09 7.10
N PRO A 132 8.83 15.91 7.79
CA PRO A 132 8.82 15.19 9.07
C PRO A 132 8.13 16.01 10.17
N ALA A 133 7.65 15.32 11.21
CA ALA A 133 6.93 15.96 12.33
C ALA A 133 7.75 17.08 12.99
N SER A 134 9.06 16.91 13.08
CA SER A 134 9.96 17.92 13.69
C SER A 134 10.05 19.22 12.89
N ALA A 135 9.70 19.20 11.58
CA ALA A 135 9.73 20.36 10.69
C ALA A 135 8.34 20.95 10.43
N ALA A 136 7.28 20.27 10.83
CA ALA A 136 5.90 20.66 10.60
C ALA A 136 5.42 21.59 11.72
N ARG A 137 5.80 22.87 11.65
CA ARG A 137 5.33 23.87 12.61
C ARG A 137 4.50 24.93 11.94
#